data_994f9fdd2d90741d11a63520df1c0fc1
#
_entry.id   994f9fdd2d90741d11a63520df1c0fc1
#
_cell.length_a   1.000
_cell.length_b   1.000
_cell.length_c   1.000
_cell.angle_alpha   90.00
_cell.angle_beta   90.00
_cell.angle_gamma   90.00
#
_symmetry.space_group_name_H-M   'P 1'
#
loop_
_entity.id
_entity.type
_entity.pdbx_description
1 polymer ?
#
loop_
_entity_poly.entity_id
_entity_poly.type
_entity_poly.pdbx_seq_one_letter_code
_entity_poly.pdbx_strand_id
1 'polypeptide(L)' 'MTREQAELIIKEEKLIDTTWYPSYKHSGEYHLTMWFDSDNNKYEAVYIGERGSVELEYSFDSEKEAIDKMLQMN' A
#
# COMPACT_ATOMS: atom_id res chain seq x y z
N MET A 1 -9.12 10.41 -1.29
CA MET A 1 -7.97 10.66 -2.19
C MET A 1 -7.91 9.57 -3.25
N THR A 2 -7.58 9.91 -4.48
CA THR A 2 -7.45 8.94 -5.56
C THR A 2 -6.02 8.42 -5.63
N ARG A 3 -5.83 7.32 -6.36
CA ARG A 3 -4.50 6.75 -6.61
C ARG A 3 -3.57 7.77 -7.27
N GLU A 4 -4.08 8.51 -8.25
CA GLU A 4 -3.31 9.52 -8.96
C GLU A 4 -2.82 10.62 -8.04
N GLN A 5 -3.69 11.10 -7.15
CA GLN A 5 -3.31 12.11 -6.16
C GLN A 5 -2.26 11.57 -5.21
N ALA A 6 -2.40 10.32 -4.77
CA ALA A 6 -1.45 9.68 -3.87
C ALA A 6 -0.08 9.52 -4.54
N GLU A 7 -0.04 9.11 -5.80
CA GLU A 7 1.21 8.96 -6.54
C GLU A 7 1.96 10.29 -6.67
N LEU A 8 1.22 11.38 -6.89
CA LEU A 8 1.82 12.72 -6.96
C LEU A 8 2.43 13.12 -5.62
N ILE A 9 1.72 12.88 -4.54
CA ILE A 9 2.21 13.22 -3.18
C ILE A 9 3.46 12.42 -2.86
N ILE A 10 3.45 11.12 -3.14
CA ILE A 10 4.60 10.25 -2.90
C ILE A 10 5.83 10.75 -3.65
N LYS A 11 5.64 11.12 -4.90
CA LYS A 11 6.73 11.60 -5.74
C LYS A 11 7.27 12.95 -5.29
N GLU A 12 6.38 13.91 -5.02
CA GLU A 12 6.76 15.27 -4.65
C GLU A 12 7.41 15.36 -3.27
N GLU A 13 6.91 14.59 -2.31
CA GLU A 13 7.41 14.60 -0.94
C GLU A 13 8.47 13.54 -0.68
N LYS A 14 8.83 12.78 -1.71
CA LYS A 14 9.85 11.70 -1.64
C LYS A 14 9.53 10.70 -0.54
N LEU A 15 8.28 10.30 -0.46
CA LEU A 15 7.82 9.30 0.50
C LEU A 15 8.23 7.90 0.05
N ILE A 16 7.99 6.92 0.93
CA ILE A 16 8.24 5.52 0.60
C ILE A 16 7.41 5.11 -0.62
N ASP A 17 8.06 4.50 -1.60
CA ASP A 17 7.41 4.05 -2.82
C ASP A 17 6.29 3.05 -2.55
N THR A 18 5.28 3.08 -3.41
CA THR A 18 4.15 2.16 -3.31
C THR A 18 4.06 1.30 -4.56
N THR A 19 3.88 0.00 -4.36
CA THR A 19 3.56 -0.93 -5.44
C THR A 19 2.05 -1.12 -5.46
N TRP A 20 1.43 -0.83 -6.62
CA TRP A 20 -0.03 -0.89 -6.75
C TRP A 20 -0.46 -2.23 -7.35
N TYR A 21 -1.20 -3.01 -6.57
CA TYR A 21 -1.82 -4.27 -6.99
C TYR A 21 -0.85 -5.23 -7.69
N PRO A 22 0.27 -5.62 -7.03
CA PRO A 22 1.19 -6.58 -7.61
C PRO A 22 0.60 -7.98 -7.63
N SER A 23 1.24 -8.89 -8.37
CA SER A 23 0.84 -10.29 -8.41
C SER A 23 1.03 -11.00 -7.08
N TYR A 24 2.00 -10.57 -6.31
CA TYR A 24 2.28 -11.09 -4.98
C TYR A 24 2.28 -9.99 -3.95
N LYS A 25 1.58 -10.22 -2.84
CA LYS A 25 1.53 -9.30 -1.72
C LYS A 25 2.91 -9.04 -1.12
N HIS A 26 3.76 -10.05 -1.10
CA HIS A 26 5.08 -10.01 -0.47
C HIS A 26 6.22 -9.72 -1.44
N SER A 27 5.95 -9.13 -2.59
CA SER A 27 7.00 -8.85 -3.56
C SER A 27 7.81 -7.61 -3.16
N GLY A 28 9.14 -7.70 -3.28
CA GLY A 28 10.05 -6.59 -3.00
C GLY A 28 10.38 -6.42 -1.52
N GLU A 29 11.05 -5.31 -1.19
CA GLU A 29 11.49 -4.97 0.16
C GLU A 29 11.40 -3.48 0.41
N TYR A 30 11.16 -3.09 1.66
CA TYR A 30 11.19 -1.70 2.11
C TYR A 30 10.29 -0.77 1.29
N HIS A 31 9.07 -1.23 1.00
CA HIS A 31 8.09 -0.40 0.30
C HIS A 31 6.69 -0.67 0.82
N LEU A 32 5.77 0.20 0.42
CA LEU A 32 4.35 0.03 0.71
C LEU A 32 3.69 -0.71 -0.45
N THR A 33 2.70 -1.51 -0.15
CA THR A 33 1.94 -2.25 -1.15
C THR A 33 0.46 -1.97 -0.97
N MET A 34 -0.21 -1.62 -2.05
CA MET A 34 -1.67 -1.56 -2.10
C MET A 34 -2.14 -2.88 -2.67
N TRP A 35 -2.79 -3.68 -1.85
CA TRP A 35 -3.21 -5.03 -2.20
C TRP A 35 -4.74 -5.14 -2.15
N PHE A 36 -5.31 -5.91 -3.06
CA PHE A 36 -6.73 -6.24 -2.99
C PHE A 36 -6.91 -7.71 -2.64
N ASP A 37 -7.53 -7.97 -1.50
CA ASP A 37 -7.85 -9.33 -1.06
C ASP A 37 -9.21 -9.72 -1.65
N SER A 38 -9.19 -10.49 -2.74
CA SER A 38 -10.40 -10.90 -3.44
C SER A 38 -11.25 -11.90 -2.64
N ASP A 39 -10.64 -12.64 -1.72
CA ASP A 39 -11.37 -13.60 -0.91
C ASP A 39 -12.29 -12.92 0.10
N ASN A 40 -11.82 -11.82 0.68
CA ASN A 40 -12.57 -11.05 1.67
C ASN A 40 -13.10 -9.72 1.13
N ASN A 41 -12.82 -9.42 -0.13
CA ASN A 41 -13.25 -8.20 -0.79
C ASN A 41 -12.80 -6.95 -0.03
N LYS A 42 -11.51 -6.92 0.37
CA LYS A 42 -10.92 -5.84 1.14
C LYS A 42 -9.72 -5.22 0.43
N TYR A 43 -9.53 -3.92 0.63
CA TYR A 43 -8.31 -3.23 0.19
C TYR A 43 -7.35 -3.18 1.37
N GLU A 44 -6.10 -3.54 1.13
CA GLU A 44 -5.10 -3.60 2.18
C GLU A 44 -3.95 -2.64 1.92
N ALA A 45 -3.56 -1.90 2.96
CA ALA A 45 -2.35 -1.08 2.96
C ALA A 45 -1.31 -1.86 3.75
N VAL A 46 -0.21 -2.23 3.10
CA VAL A 46 0.78 -3.15 3.64
C VAL A 46 2.17 -2.54 3.57
N TYR A 47 2.94 -2.65 4.65
CA TYR A 47 4.35 -2.31 4.62
C TYR A 47 5.17 -3.60 4.53
N ILE A 48 5.97 -3.70 3.49
CA ILE A 48 6.86 -4.83 3.25
C ILE A 48 8.25 -4.45 3.72
N GLY A 49 8.78 -5.19 4.66
CA GLY A 49 10.10 -4.95 5.21
C GLY A 49 11.18 -5.82 4.60
N GLU A 50 12.17 -6.18 5.40
CA GLU A 50 13.31 -6.99 4.96
C GLU A 50 12.87 -8.37 4.47
N ARG A 51 13.42 -8.79 3.33
CA ARG A 51 13.18 -10.11 2.71
C ARG A 51 11.70 -10.35 2.36
N GLY A 52 10.96 -9.28 2.11
CA GLY A 52 9.56 -9.41 1.76
C GLY A 52 8.63 -9.73 2.92
N SER A 53 9.08 -9.54 4.16
CA SER A 53 8.24 -9.77 5.33
C SER A 53 7.17 -8.70 5.46
N VAL A 54 5.93 -9.11 5.74
CA VAL A 54 4.85 -8.15 6.03
C VAL A 54 5.02 -7.66 7.46
N GLU A 55 5.34 -6.38 7.59
CA GLU A 55 5.59 -5.75 8.89
C GLU A 55 4.33 -5.11 9.46
N LEU A 56 3.56 -4.44 8.60
CA LEU A 56 2.31 -3.80 8.97
C LEU A 56 1.28 -4.11 7.90
N GLU A 57 0.04 -4.37 8.32
CA GLU A 57 -1.04 -4.71 7.42
C GLU A 57 -2.36 -4.19 7.96
N TYR A 58 -3.06 -3.42 7.14
CA TYR A 58 -4.35 -2.83 7.49
C TYR A 58 -5.35 -3.08 6.36
N SER A 59 -6.57 -3.49 6.72
CA SER A 59 -7.63 -3.81 5.76
C SER A 59 -8.77 -2.80 5.84
N PHE A 60 -9.33 -2.46 4.68
CA PHE A 60 -10.42 -1.48 4.57
C PHE A 60 -11.44 -1.91 3.53
N ASP A 61 -12.66 -1.36 3.64
CA ASP A 61 -13.74 -1.65 2.70
C ASP A 61 -13.60 -0.88 1.39
N SER A 62 -12.81 0.21 1.37
CA SER A 62 -12.64 1.02 0.17
C SER A 62 -11.17 1.33 -0.09
N GLU A 63 -10.85 1.54 -1.37
CA GLU A 63 -9.50 1.94 -1.78
C GLU A 63 -9.12 3.28 -1.16
N LYS A 64 -10.06 4.22 -1.09
CA LYS A 64 -9.81 5.54 -0.53
C LYS A 64 -9.29 5.46 0.90
N GLU A 65 -9.91 4.63 1.74
CA GLU A 65 -9.48 4.46 3.11
C GLU A 65 -8.10 3.83 3.20
N ALA A 66 -7.83 2.85 2.33
CA ALA A 66 -6.53 2.19 2.29
C ALA A 66 -5.44 3.16 1.85
N ILE A 67 -5.71 4.01 0.88
CA ILE A 67 -4.76 5.03 0.41
C ILE A 67 -4.45 6.02 1.54
N ASP A 68 -5.47 6.49 2.24
CA ASP A 68 -5.28 7.42 3.35
C ASP A 68 -4.38 6.80 4.42
N LYS A 69 -4.61 5.54 4.75
CA LYS A 69 -3.78 4.84 5.73
C LYS A 69 -2.35 4.65 5.23
N MET A 70 -2.19 4.29 3.96
CA MET A 70 -0.87 4.12 3.36
C MET A 70 -0.04 5.39 3.47
N LEU A 71 -0.63 6.55 3.23
CA LEU A 71 0.08 7.82 3.36
C LEU A 71 0.43 8.13 4.81
N GLN A 72 -0.40 7.71 5.77
CA GLN A 72 -0.10 7.88 7.19
C GLN A 72 1.06 7.00 7.65
N MET A 73 1.32 5.89 6.98
CA MET A 73 2.40 4.97 7.32
C MET A 73 3.78 5.50 6.92
N ASN A 74 3.81 6.59 6.18
CA ASN A 74 5.07 7.21 5.76
C ASN A 74 5.68 8.12 6.81
#